data_397875d414a952026e7a2897fe12a5f8
#
_entry.id   397875d414a952026e7a2897fe12a5f8
#
_cell.length_a   1.000
_cell.length_b   1.000
_cell.length_c   1.000
_cell.angle_alpha   90.00
_cell.angle_beta   90.00
_cell.angle_gamma   90.00
#
_symmetry.space_group_name_H-M   'P 1'
#
loop_
_entity.id
_entity.type
_entity.pdbx_description
1 polymer ?
#
loop_
_entity_poly.entity_id
_entity_poly.type
_entity_poly.pdbx_seq_one_letter_code
_entity_poly.pdbx_strand_id
1 'polypeptide(L)'
;MNDDKKIILHSVTNEEQNSFVGLRIRNGEIHFHYPESYHLAKQEDRKAFRYDVVNIIRTISLAKSKANISFNNDNGVAQNDQFAIMSYLWIIRDYLSNGYYRNSEKIYRTNGKGKVNWKKTLETQPIISNGNVIYNNVIVEVRNDCDDIITEAHKWCVFDSVRKIGWLFGLNEKSVFVARTADSVLKKYIRAIKTELTRTFDDVKKIRLNHMLRVLTGVDDSDRTREIVYGVDKYHYVYERMVDYVFSNVPDITKYNPNAKWYLKKNGYAPKDASPLRPDTIRIHPEPNPDPKTYLFDSKTKTAYVLDAKFYRYGTTGKQEDLPETTSIQKQITYGDNIICNLRKKENISCVYNAFVMPYNKLNNPFGYEADLEYVGYSEANWRNDVLSHTRICAFLIDTKHLISVWSQGNCTEDIAKLIDEIGKAVER
;
A
#
# COMPACT_ATOMS: atom_id res chain seq x y z
N MET A 1 26.17 24.70 2.79
CA MET A 1 26.64 23.32 2.63
C MET A 1 25.46 22.40 2.91
N ASN A 2 25.02 21.67 1.91
CA ASN A 2 23.87 20.76 2.03
C ASN A 2 24.35 19.49 2.74
N ASP A 3 23.82 19.21 3.93
CA ASP A 3 23.88 17.88 4.52
C ASP A 3 22.94 16.97 3.70
N ASP A 4 23.46 16.53 2.55
CA ASP A 4 22.79 15.51 1.76
C ASP A 4 22.96 14.19 2.51
N LYS A 5 21.90 13.73 3.18
CA LYS A 5 21.89 12.40 3.77
C LYS A 5 22.20 11.39 2.68
N LYS A 6 23.24 10.62 2.89
CA LYS A 6 23.62 9.55 1.98
C LYS A 6 22.54 8.48 1.99
N ILE A 7 21.86 8.32 0.85
CA ILE A 7 20.89 7.24 0.65
C ILE A 7 21.62 6.10 -0.04
N ILE A 8 21.64 4.94 0.59
CA ILE A 8 22.24 3.73 0.08
C ILE A 8 21.13 2.91 -0.58
N LEU A 9 21.33 2.58 -1.85
CA LEU A 9 20.34 1.87 -2.66
C LEU A 9 20.66 0.38 -2.71
N HIS A 10 19.64 -0.45 -2.54
CA HIS A 10 19.71 -1.90 -2.61
C HIS A 10 18.67 -2.41 -3.60
N SER A 11 19.13 -3.00 -4.69
CA SER A 11 18.28 -3.73 -5.62
C SER A 11 17.94 -5.10 -5.02
N VAL A 12 16.66 -5.47 -5.01
CA VAL A 12 16.14 -6.66 -4.34
C VAL A 12 15.64 -7.67 -5.36
N THR A 13 16.03 -8.92 -5.19
CA THR A 13 15.61 -10.06 -5.99
C THR A 13 14.58 -10.91 -5.24
N ASN A 14 14.04 -11.95 -5.89
CA ASN A 14 13.11 -12.89 -5.24
C ASN A 14 13.82 -13.96 -4.39
N GLU A 15 15.14 -13.91 -4.23
CA GLU A 15 15.88 -14.86 -3.42
C GLU A 15 15.58 -14.66 -1.93
N GLU A 16 15.34 -15.74 -1.18
CA GLU A 16 14.89 -15.72 0.22
C GLU A 16 15.76 -14.86 1.15
N GLN A 17 17.06 -14.74 0.84
CA GLN A 17 18.00 -13.98 1.66
C GLN A 17 17.94 -12.46 1.44
N ASN A 18 17.26 -11.96 0.38
CA ASN A 18 17.29 -10.55 0.01
C ASN A 18 15.96 -10.06 -0.58
N SER A 19 14.85 -10.46 0.03
CA SER A 19 13.49 -10.20 -0.45
C SER A 19 12.82 -8.96 0.17
N PHE A 20 13.50 -8.24 1.08
CA PHE A 20 12.95 -7.06 1.74
C PHE A 20 12.90 -5.87 0.79
N VAL A 21 11.70 -5.30 0.59
CA VAL A 21 11.49 -4.03 -0.13
C VAL A 21 10.96 -2.99 0.84
N GLY A 22 11.61 -1.82 0.87
CA GLY A 22 11.22 -0.73 1.77
C GLY A 22 12.39 0.13 2.24
N LEU A 23 12.20 0.80 3.35
CA LEU A 23 13.11 1.77 3.94
C LEU A 23 13.65 1.24 5.28
N ARG A 24 14.95 1.30 5.46
CA ARG A 24 15.64 1.06 6.73
C ARG A 24 16.48 2.28 7.09
N ILE A 25 16.32 2.80 8.31
CA ILE A 25 17.12 3.92 8.81
C ILE A 25 17.88 3.42 10.04
N ARG A 26 19.21 3.36 9.91
CA ARG A 26 20.10 2.89 10.95
C ARG A 26 21.26 3.87 11.12
N ASN A 27 21.57 4.28 12.35
CA ASN A 27 22.69 5.17 12.68
C ASN A 27 22.72 6.49 11.85
N GLY A 28 21.55 6.97 11.41
CA GLY A 28 21.44 8.17 10.56
C GLY A 28 21.64 7.90 9.07
N GLU A 29 22.01 6.71 8.66
CA GLU A 29 22.05 6.29 7.26
C GLU A 29 20.70 5.77 6.81
N ILE A 30 20.36 6.04 5.55
CA ILE A 30 19.10 5.65 4.93
C ILE A 30 19.40 4.56 3.91
N HIS A 31 18.87 3.37 4.13
CA HIS A 31 18.95 2.25 3.19
C HIS A 31 17.58 2.08 2.53
N PHE A 32 17.54 2.25 1.21
CA PHE A 32 16.32 2.05 0.44
C PHE A 32 16.46 0.80 -0.42
N HIS A 33 15.57 -0.16 -0.18
CA HIS A 33 15.48 -1.44 -0.88
C HIS A 33 14.32 -1.38 -1.86
N TYR A 34 14.57 -1.67 -3.14
CA TYR A 34 13.57 -1.59 -4.21
C TYR A 34 13.65 -2.81 -5.14
N PRO A 35 12.55 -3.20 -5.81
CA PRO A 35 12.55 -4.35 -6.72
C PRO A 35 13.53 -4.18 -7.88
N GLU A 36 14.30 -5.20 -8.22
CA GLU A 36 15.26 -5.20 -9.34
C GLU A 36 14.60 -4.79 -10.67
N SER A 37 13.35 -5.21 -10.86
CA SER A 37 12.54 -4.88 -12.04
C SER A 37 11.99 -3.45 -12.05
N TYR A 38 12.25 -2.62 -11.02
CA TYR A 38 11.77 -1.24 -10.94
C TYR A 38 12.83 -0.26 -11.45
N HIS A 39 12.45 0.59 -12.42
CA HIS A 39 13.33 1.68 -12.85
C HIS A 39 13.29 2.83 -11.83
N LEU A 40 14.29 2.87 -10.96
CA LEU A 40 14.47 3.95 -10.00
C LEU A 40 15.16 5.14 -10.67
N ALA A 41 14.59 6.34 -10.53
CA ALA A 41 15.22 7.56 -11.02
C ALA A 41 16.56 7.82 -10.32
N LYS A 42 17.49 8.48 -11.01
CA LYS A 42 18.80 8.82 -10.45
C LYS A 42 18.64 9.76 -9.26
N GLN A 43 19.53 9.63 -8.26
CA GLN A 43 19.48 10.47 -7.04
C GLN A 43 19.69 11.95 -7.32
N GLU A 44 20.38 12.30 -8.41
CA GLU A 44 20.60 13.67 -8.88
C GLU A 44 19.29 14.35 -9.27
N ASP A 45 18.35 13.60 -9.88
CA ASP A 45 16.97 14.07 -10.07
C ASP A 45 16.16 13.84 -8.79
N ARG A 46 16.39 14.69 -7.82
CA ARG A 46 15.78 14.60 -6.48
C ARG A 46 14.26 14.52 -6.51
N LYS A 47 13.60 15.17 -7.48
CA LYS A 47 12.14 15.18 -7.56
C LYS A 47 11.61 13.82 -8.05
N ALA A 48 12.16 13.32 -9.14
CA ALA A 48 11.77 12.02 -9.68
C ALA A 48 12.14 10.87 -8.72
N PHE A 49 13.34 10.95 -8.13
CA PHE A 49 13.78 9.95 -7.14
C PHE A 49 12.85 9.86 -5.91
N ARG A 50 12.48 11.03 -5.31
CA ARG A 50 11.53 11.05 -4.19
C ARG A 50 10.16 10.51 -4.60
N TYR A 51 9.69 10.86 -5.79
CA TYR A 51 8.42 10.37 -6.31
C TYR A 51 8.41 8.83 -6.38
N ASP A 52 9.48 8.23 -6.91
CA ASP A 52 9.63 6.78 -6.99
C ASP A 52 9.66 6.11 -5.61
N VAL A 53 10.43 6.65 -4.66
CA VAL A 53 10.49 6.12 -3.30
C VAL A 53 9.12 6.19 -2.62
N VAL A 54 8.42 7.33 -2.74
CA VAL A 54 7.08 7.50 -2.16
C VAL A 54 6.06 6.54 -2.78
N ASN A 55 6.13 6.28 -4.08
CA ASN A 55 5.25 5.35 -4.77
C ASN A 55 5.44 3.91 -4.28
N ILE A 56 6.69 3.45 -4.13
CA ILE A 56 6.97 2.12 -3.58
C ILE A 56 6.46 1.99 -2.14
N ILE A 57 6.73 2.99 -1.28
CA ILE A 57 6.22 3.02 0.10
C ILE A 57 4.70 3.01 0.14
N ARG A 58 4.05 3.81 -0.71
CA ARG A 58 2.59 3.86 -0.83
C ARG A 58 2.01 2.53 -1.29
N THR A 59 2.64 1.87 -2.26
CA THR A 59 2.23 0.57 -2.76
C THR A 59 2.20 -0.48 -1.64
N ILE A 60 3.25 -0.53 -0.82
CA ILE A 60 3.32 -1.40 0.35
C ILE A 60 2.23 -1.07 1.36
N SER A 61 1.98 0.22 1.62
CA SER A 61 0.92 0.66 2.52
C SER A 61 -0.47 0.26 2.05
N LEU A 62 -0.76 0.42 0.75
CA LEU A 62 -2.03 0.02 0.15
C LEU A 62 -2.23 -1.50 0.18
N ALA A 63 -1.19 -2.28 -0.10
CA ALA A 63 -1.26 -3.74 -0.02
C ALA A 63 -1.59 -4.21 1.40
N LYS A 64 -1.01 -3.58 2.41
CA LYS A 64 -1.32 -3.87 3.83
C LYS A 64 -2.76 -3.51 4.22
N SER A 65 -3.27 -2.38 3.76
CA SER A 65 -4.60 -1.88 4.15
C SER A 65 -5.75 -2.62 3.46
N LYS A 66 -5.58 -2.98 2.18
CA LYS A 66 -6.62 -3.65 1.40
C LYS A 66 -6.75 -5.15 1.68
N ALA A 67 -5.74 -5.76 2.28
CA ALA A 67 -5.64 -7.20 2.31
C ALA A 67 -6.26 -7.85 3.55
N ASN A 68 -6.59 -7.16 4.66
CA ASN A 68 -6.78 -7.78 5.97
C ASN A 68 -5.70 -8.87 6.26
N ILE A 69 -4.60 -8.83 5.52
CA ILE A 69 -3.49 -9.73 5.69
C ILE A 69 -2.78 -9.26 6.94
N SER A 70 -3.04 -9.93 8.05
CA SER A 70 -2.00 -10.10 9.03
C SER A 70 -0.85 -10.77 8.27
N PHE A 71 0.15 -9.99 7.85
CA PHE A 71 1.45 -10.56 7.54
C PHE A 71 1.87 -11.23 8.84
N ASN A 72 1.58 -12.51 8.97
CA ASN A 72 1.95 -13.29 10.13
C ASN A 72 3.43 -13.11 10.31
N ASN A 73 3.80 -12.62 11.49
CA ASN A 73 5.16 -12.37 11.92
C ASN A 73 5.94 -13.68 12.09
N ASP A 74 6.10 -14.45 11.03
CA ASP A 74 6.98 -15.63 11.09
C ASP A 74 8.46 -15.26 11.07
N ASN A 75 8.82 -13.99 10.89
CA ASN A 75 10.19 -13.52 10.94
C ASN A 75 10.32 -12.21 11.72
N GLY A 76 10.16 -12.26 13.05
CA GLY A 76 10.87 -11.45 14.05
C GLY A 76 10.97 -9.92 13.91
N VAL A 77 10.35 -9.26 12.95
CA VAL A 77 10.31 -7.79 12.86
C VAL A 77 9.14 -7.28 13.68
N ALA A 78 9.46 -6.68 14.82
CA ALA A 78 8.48 -6.21 15.78
C ALA A 78 7.43 -5.28 15.12
N GLN A 79 6.14 -5.56 15.35
CA GLN A 79 5.00 -4.73 14.90
C GLN A 79 5.18 -3.24 15.29
N ASN A 80 5.92 -2.96 16.35
CA ASN A 80 6.14 -1.61 16.86
C ASN A 80 6.93 -0.69 15.89
N ASP A 81 7.88 -1.22 15.11
CA ASP A 81 8.76 -0.39 14.27
C ASP A 81 8.08 0.06 12.97
N GLN A 82 7.16 -0.75 12.43
CA GLN A 82 6.35 -0.37 11.26
C GLN A 82 5.38 0.78 11.57
N PHE A 83 4.87 0.86 12.79
CA PHE A 83 3.98 1.95 13.22
C PHE A 83 4.71 3.28 13.38
N ALA A 84 6.00 3.28 13.68
CA ALA A 84 6.76 4.51 13.89
C ALA A 84 6.82 5.36 12.62
N ILE A 85 7.17 4.78 11.46
CA ILE A 85 7.32 5.55 10.22
C ILE A 85 5.99 6.16 9.75
N MET A 86 4.88 5.46 9.93
CA MET A 86 3.55 6.01 9.60
C MET A 86 3.21 7.20 10.50
N SER A 87 3.65 7.19 11.76
CA SER A 87 3.48 8.32 12.66
C SER A 87 4.36 9.50 12.26
N TYR A 88 5.61 9.26 11.83
CA TYR A 88 6.47 10.31 11.27
C TYR A 88 5.87 10.93 10.01
N LEU A 89 5.37 10.13 9.07
CA LEU A 89 4.70 10.59 7.85
C LEU A 89 3.45 11.42 8.18
N TRP A 90 2.65 10.96 9.13
CA TRP A 90 1.43 11.65 9.55
C TRP A 90 1.76 13.02 10.18
N ILE A 91 2.72 13.08 11.09
CA ILE A 91 3.16 14.33 11.75
C ILE A 91 3.65 15.36 10.73
N ILE A 92 4.45 14.94 9.74
CA ILE A 92 4.91 15.85 8.69
C ILE A 92 3.74 16.38 7.85
N ARG A 93 2.80 15.50 7.46
CA ARG A 93 1.62 15.93 6.67
C ARG A 93 0.73 16.87 7.46
N ASP A 94 0.48 16.58 8.74
CA ASP A 94 -0.31 17.42 9.62
C ASP A 94 0.36 18.81 9.77
N TYR A 95 1.66 18.84 9.97
CA TYR A 95 2.42 20.09 10.03
C TYR A 95 2.38 20.89 8.73
N LEU A 96 2.53 20.26 7.56
CA LEU A 96 2.44 20.92 6.27
C LEU A 96 1.04 21.49 5.98
N SER A 97 -0.01 20.83 6.48
CA SER A 97 -1.40 21.25 6.26
C SER A 97 -1.88 22.29 7.28
N ASN A 98 -1.48 22.16 8.54
CA ASN A 98 -2.07 22.90 9.67
C ASN A 98 -1.06 23.75 10.46
N GLY A 99 0.25 23.62 10.17
CA GLY A 99 1.31 24.25 10.97
C GLY A 99 1.52 23.56 12.32
N TYR A 100 2.17 24.26 13.24
CA TYR A 100 2.33 23.72 14.62
C TYR A 100 1.00 23.71 15.36
N TYR A 101 0.74 22.59 16.05
CA TYR A 101 -0.40 22.52 16.95
C TYR A 101 -0.24 23.54 18.08
N ARG A 102 -1.30 24.29 18.33
CA ARG A 102 -1.43 25.22 19.47
C ARG A 102 -2.70 24.91 20.23
N ASN A 103 -2.60 24.95 21.54
CA ASN A 103 -3.81 24.83 22.35
C ASN A 103 -4.56 26.15 22.34
N SER A 104 -5.87 26.07 22.13
CA SER A 104 -6.71 27.25 22.03
C SER A 104 -7.58 27.34 23.29
N GLU A 105 -7.31 28.30 24.16
CA GLU A 105 -8.11 28.56 25.33
C GLU A 105 -9.15 29.62 25.07
N LYS A 106 -10.35 29.42 25.64
CA LYS A 106 -11.40 30.41 25.62
C LYS A 106 -11.16 31.40 26.74
N ILE A 107 -10.78 32.62 26.39
CA ILE A 107 -10.64 33.72 27.34
C ILE A 107 -11.84 34.62 27.20
N TYR A 108 -12.37 35.06 28.35
CA TYR A 108 -13.48 36.00 28.42
C TYR A 108 -12.93 37.40 28.72
N ARG A 109 -13.30 38.38 27.88
CA ARG A 109 -12.89 39.77 28.05
C ARG A 109 -14.12 40.67 28.09
N THR A 110 -14.05 41.72 28.92
CA THR A 110 -15.11 42.75 29.01
C THR A 110 -14.88 43.77 27.90
N ASN A 111 -15.93 44.06 27.12
CA ASN A 111 -15.95 45.09 26.06
C ASN A 111 -14.84 44.92 25.01
N GLY A 112 -14.41 43.66 24.70
CA GLY A 112 -13.39 43.36 23.72
C GLY A 112 -13.97 43.04 22.33
N LYS A 113 -13.08 42.79 21.37
CA LYS A 113 -13.44 42.23 20.07
C LYS A 113 -13.57 40.71 20.21
N GLY A 114 -14.70 40.13 19.80
CA GLY A 114 -14.95 38.70 19.84
C GLY A 114 -16.43 38.37 19.77
N LYS A 115 -16.77 37.06 19.95
CA LYS A 115 -18.17 36.62 19.98
C LYS A 115 -18.78 36.94 21.36
N VAL A 116 -19.89 37.65 21.39
CA VAL A 116 -20.57 37.95 22.63
C VAL A 116 -21.07 36.65 23.30
N ASN A 117 -20.69 36.47 24.57
CA ASN A 117 -21.22 35.42 25.42
C ASN A 117 -22.38 35.99 26.24
N TRP A 118 -23.59 35.88 25.70
CA TRP A 118 -24.76 36.43 26.31
C TRP A 118 -25.05 35.86 27.74
N LYS A 119 -24.74 34.58 27.96
CA LYS A 119 -24.92 33.97 29.29
C LYS A 119 -24.11 34.73 30.35
N LYS A 120 -22.80 34.93 30.08
CA LYS A 120 -21.93 35.67 31.02
C LYS A 120 -22.22 37.17 31.04
N THR A 121 -22.67 37.74 29.93
CA THR A 121 -23.08 39.15 29.87
C THR A 121 -24.29 39.41 30.75
N LEU A 122 -25.28 38.50 30.74
CA LEU A 122 -26.49 38.60 31.56
C LEU A 122 -26.21 38.38 33.06
N GLU A 123 -25.08 37.78 33.43
CA GLU A 123 -24.61 37.64 34.82
C GLU A 123 -23.99 38.95 35.35
N THR A 124 -23.71 39.94 34.48
CA THR A 124 -23.19 41.25 34.89
C THR A 124 -24.33 42.17 35.34
N GLN A 125 -24.02 43.17 36.18
CA GLN A 125 -25.03 44.13 36.66
C GLN A 125 -25.56 44.99 35.50
N PRO A 126 -26.86 44.97 35.21
CA PRO A 126 -27.44 45.81 34.19
C PRO A 126 -27.73 47.21 34.75
N ILE A 127 -27.76 48.20 33.89
CA ILE A 127 -28.29 49.54 34.18
C ILE A 127 -29.74 49.56 33.69
N ILE A 128 -30.62 49.97 34.57
CA ILE A 128 -32.06 50.16 34.22
C ILE A 128 -32.29 51.68 34.00
N SER A 129 -32.66 52.01 32.78
CA SER A 129 -32.97 53.44 32.41
C SER A 129 -34.20 53.47 31.52
N ASN A 130 -35.22 54.23 31.94
CA ASN A 130 -36.48 54.44 31.22
C ASN A 130 -37.18 53.12 30.79
N GLY A 131 -37.15 52.10 31.66
CA GLY A 131 -37.76 50.77 31.35
C GLY A 131 -36.91 49.88 30.48
N ASN A 132 -35.74 50.32 30.01
CA ASN A 132 -34.81 49.53 29.22
C ASN A 132 -33.69 48.94 30.09
N VAL A 133 -33.29 47.73 29.82
CA VAL A 133 -32.17 47.05 30.47
C VAL A 133 -30.92 47.17 29.57
N ILE A 134 -29.90 47.86 30.05
CA ILE A 134 -28.67 48.14 29.31
C ILE A 134 -27.51 47.46 30.02
N TYR A 135 -26.72 46.67 29.27
CA TYR A 135 -25.48 46.06 29.76
C TYR A 135 -24.26 46.85 29.28
N ASN A 136 -23.65 47.59 30.16
CA ASN A 136 -22.40 48.32 29.83
C ASN A 136 -21.17 47.42 29.69
N ASN A 137 -21.22 46.26 30.37
CA ASN A 137 -20.15 45.29 30.37
C ASN A 137 -20.55 44.09 29.53
N VAL A 138 -20.25 44.12 28.26
CA VAL A 138 -20.46 43.00 27.34
C VAL A 138 -19.27 42.02 27.45
N ILE A 139 -19.55 40.78 27.84
CA ILE A 139 -18.51 39.72 27.90
C ILE A 139 -18.38 39.07 26.53
N VAL A 140 -17.18 39.15 25.97
CA VAL A 140 -16.87 38.52 24.70
C VAL A 140 -15.92 37.31 24.90
N GLU A 141 -16.21 36.24 24.18
CA GLU A 141 -15.38 35.07 24.10
C GLU A 141 -14.32 35.32 23.03
N VAL A 142 -13.07 35.22 23.43
CA VAL A 142 -11.88 35.31 22.52
C VAL A 142 -11.13 34.00 22.62
N ARG A 143 -10.77 33.43 21.49
CA ARG A 143 -9.81 32.32 21.46
C ARG A 143 -8.40 32.87 21.56
N ASN A 144 -7.67 32.39 22.53
CA ASN A 144 -6.24 32.71 22.68
C ASN A 144 -5.43 31.46 22.45
N ASP A 145 -4.64 31.46 21.38
CA ASP A 145 -3.72 30.37 21.10
C ASP A 145 -2.49 30.55 21.99
N CYS A 146 -2.27 29.58 22.86
CA CYS A 146 -1.12 29.55 23.76
C CYS A 146 -0.20 28.37 23.43
N ASP A 147 1.10 28.63 23.48
CA ASP A 147 2.11 27.59 23.42
C ASP A 147 2.18 26.92 24.79
N ASP A 148 1.72 25.67 24.86
CA ASP A 148 1.76 24.83 26.06
C ASP A 148 2.74 23.67 25.88
N ILE A 149 2.83 22.79 26.88
CA ILE A 149 3.71 21.62 26.85
C ILE A 149 3.38 20.67 25.69
N ILE A 150 2.12 20.61 25.25
CA ILE A 150 1.69 19.79 24.08
C ILE A 150 2.19 20.42 22.78
N THR A 151 2.14 21.76 22.68
CA THR A 151 2.70 22.51 21.56
C THR A 151 4.21 22.26 21.43
N GLU A 152 4.94 22.35 22.55
CA GLU A 152 6.39 22.06 22.55
C GLU A 152 6.69 20.61 22.18
N ALA A 153 5.92 19.67 22.68
CA ALA A 153 6.01 18.25 22.29
C ALA A 153 5.76 18.06 20.79
N HIS A 154 4.78 18.78 20.21
CA HIS A 154 4.49 18.71 18.79
C HIS A 154 5.65 19.31 17.96
N LYS A 155 6.19 20.46 18.34
CA LYS A 155 7.38 21.05 17.69
C LYS A 155 8.54 20.07 17.67
N TRP A 156 8.78 19.39 18.78
CA TRP A 156 9.82 18.36 18.86
C TRP A 156 9.53 17.16 17.95
N CYS A 157 8.29 16.65 17.95
CA CYS A 157 7.89 15.54 17.06
C CYS A 157 8.06 15.91 15.58
N VAL A 158 7.71 17.13 15.18
CA VAL A 158 7.91 17.63 13.81
C VAL A 158 9.40 17.66 13.48
N PHE A 159 10.23 18.23 14.36
CA PHE A 159 11.66 18.26 14.17
C PHE A 159 12.28 16.88 14.01
N ASP A 160 11.98 15.93 14.89
CA ASP A 160 12.51 14.56 14.80
C ASP A 160 12.03 13.84 13.54
N SER A 161 10.75 14.05 13.16
CA SER A 161 10.19 13.49 11.93
C SER A 161 10.88 14.05 10.68
N VAL A 162 11.06 15.36 10.60
CA VAL A 162 11.76 16.01 9.49
C VAL A 162 13.23 15.60 9.44
N ARG A 163 13.87 15.48 10.58
CA ARG A 163 15.24 14.98 10.67
C ARG A 163 15.40 13.59 10.09
N LYS A 164 14.44 12.68 10.32
CA LYS A 164 14.50 11.26 9.87
C LYS A 164 14.04 11.08 8.42
N ILE A 165 12.87 11.62 8.08
CA ILE A 165 12.22 11.34 6.78
C ILE A 165 11.80 12.61 6.01
N GLY A 166 12.13 13.80 6.49
CA GLY A 166 11.77 15.08 5.83
C GLY A 166 12.28 15.21 4.40
N TRP A 167 13.38 14.54 4.08
CA TRP A 167 13.94 14.49 2.72
C TRP A 167 12.93 13.94 1.68
N LEU A 168 12.02 13.04 2.06
CA LEU A 168 10.94 12.54 1.19
C LEU A 168 9.98 13.68 0.76
N PHE A 169 9.81 14.70 1.59
CA PHE A 169 8.94 15.85 1.34
C PHE A 169 9.70 17.08 0.86
N GLY A 170 11.01 16.97 0.68
CA GLY A 170 11.86 18.12 0.35
C GLY A 170 12.07 19.11 1.50
N LEU A 171 11.79 18.70 2.73
CA LEU A 171 11.99 19.51 3.93
C LEU A 171 13.43 19.41 4.43
N ASN A 172 13.95 20.55 4.92
CA ASN A 172 15.27 20.62 5.56
C ASN A 172 15.08 20.74 7.08
N GLU A 173 15.94 20.09 7.86
CA GLU A 173 15.98 20.19 9.34
C GLU A 173 16.08 21.64 9.81
N LYS A 174 16.80 22.50 9.08
CA LYS A 174 16.99 23.91 9.44
C LYS A 174 15.68 24.72 9.42
N SER A 175 14.68 24.28 8.67
CA SER A 175 13.38 24.96 8.60
C SER A 175 12.49 24.71 9.82
N VAL A 176 12.82 23.70 10.63
CA VAL A 176 12.01 23.25 11.79
C VAL A 176 12.90 23.07 13.04
N PHE A 177 13.97 23.83 13.14
CA PHE A 177 14.96 23.68 14.21
C PHE A 177 14.32 23.77 15.61
N VAL A 178 14.67 22.80 16.46
CA VAL A 178 14.35 22.76 17.88
C VAL A 178 15.66 22.54 18.64
N ALA A 179 15.85 23.25 19.74
CA ALA A 179 17.03 23.08 20.60
C ALA A 179 17.13 21.64 21.10
N ARG A 180 18.36 21.18 21.34
CA ARG A 180 18.62 19.83 21.88
C ARG A 180 17.84 19.59 23.16
N THR A 181 17.00 18.58 23.18
CA THR A 181 16.08 18.29 24.27
C THR A 181 16.63 17.12 25.10
N ALA A 182 16.65 17.29 26.42
CA ALA A 182 17.11 16.26 27.34
C ALA A 182 16.04 15.14 27.50
N ASP A 183 16.44 13.90 27.77
CA ASP A 183 15.54 12.75 27.94
C ASP A 183 14.49 12.97 29.04
N SER A 184 14.84 13.72 30.10
CA SER A 184 13.91 14.09 31.17
C SER A 184 12.74 14.94 30.67
N VAL A 185 12.98 15.78 29.65
CA VAL A 185 11.95 16.61 29.02
C VAL A 185 11.06 15.77 28.12
N LEU A 186 11.62 14.82 27.37
CA LEU A 186 10.83 13.87 26.55
C LEU A 186 9.87 13.06 27.42
N LYS A 187 10.31 12.61 28.59
CA LYS A 187 9.44 11.93 29.58
C LYS A 187 8.31 12.83 30.10
N LYS A 188 8.57 14.14 30.26
CA LYS A 188 7.50 15.10 30.58
C LYS A 188 6.50 15.23 29.44
N TYR A 189 6.94 15.30 28.18
CA TYR A 189 6.07 15.33 27.02
C TYR A 189 5.15 14.10 26.95
N ILE A 190 5.72 12.91 27.12
CA ILE A 190 4.96 11.65 27.13
C ILE A 190 3.87 11.67 28.22
N ARG A 191 4.19 12.11 29.43
CA ARG A 191 3.21 12.20 30.54
C ARG A 191 2.10 13.20 30.22
N ALA A 192 2.45 14.38 29.72
CA ALA A 192 1.48 15.41 29.36
C ALA A 192 0.52 14.91 28.26
N ILE A 193 1.04 14.26 27.21
CA ILE A 193 0.22 13.70 26.13
C ILE A 193 -0.70 12.60 26.65
N LYS A 194 -0.22 11.68 27.50
CA LYS A 194 -1.07 10.65 28.10
C LYS A 194 -2.20 11.26 28.95
N THR A 195 -1.91 12.29 29.72
CA THR A 195 -2.92 13.01 30.49
C THR A 195 -3.95 13.70 29.60
N GLU A 196 -3.50 14.34 28.54
CA GLU A 196 -4.40 15.04 27.60
C GLU A 196 -5.29 14.07 26.81
N LEU A 197 -4.77 12.87 26.45
CA LEU A 197 -5.57 11.81 25.82
C LEU A 197 -6.76 11.35 26.68
N THR A 198 -6.63 11.35 28.02
CA THR A 198 -7.73 10.98 28.91
C THR A 198 -8.78 12.09 29.05
N ARG A 199 -8.44 13.33 28.72
CA ARG A 199 -9.30 14.51 28.89
C ARG A 199 -10.00 14.96 27.63
N THR A 200 -9.44 14.65 26.46
CA THR A 200 -9.99 15.13 25.18
C THR A 200 -11.02 14.16 24.61
N PHE A 201 -12.09 14.74 24.05
CA PHE A 201 -13.14 14.01 23.30
C PHE A 201 -13.06 14.32 21.79
N ASP A 202 -12.16 15.21 21.38
CA ASP A 202 -11.93 15.55 19.98
C ASP A 202 -11.12 14.44 19.30
N ASP A 203 -11.72 13.76 18.33
CA ASP A 203 -11.10 12.63 17.63
C ASP A 203 -9.87 13.04 16.80
N VAL A 204 -9.89 14.22 16.18
CA VAL A 204 -8.72 14.73 15.41
C VAL A 204 -7.55 14.98 16.37
N LYS A 205 -7.82 15.59 17.51
CA LYS A 205 -6.83 15.80 18.56
C LYS A 205 -6.30 14.48 19.13
N LYS A 206 -7.16 13.49 19.35
CA LYS A 206 -6.75 12.13 19.79
C LYS A 206 -5.81 11.48 18.79
N ILE A 207 -6.12 11.55 17.49
CA ILE A 207 -5.27 11.00 16.43
C ILE A 207 -3.88 11.64 16.48
N ARG A 208 -3.82 12.98 16.54
CA ARG A 208 -2.55 13.73 16.64
C ARG A 208 -1.74 13.32 17.86
N LEU A 209 -2.35 13.31 19.04
CA LEU A 209 -1.71 12.95 20.30
C LEU A 209 -1.18 11.49 20.27
N ASN A 210 -1.91 10.57 19.67
CA ASN A 210 -1.47 9.18 19.51
C ASN A 210 -0.25 9.08 18.57
N HIS A 211 -0.21 9.82 17.45
CA HIS A 211 0.97 9.85 16.59
C HIS A 211 2.18 10.49 17.29
N MET A 212 1.98 11.59 18.04
CA MET A 212 3.03 12.19 18.85
C MET A 212 3.57 11.22 19.90
N LEU A 213 2.68 10.51 20.60
CA LEU A 213 3.08 9.52 21.61
C LEU A 213 3.95 8.41 21.01
N ARG A 214 3.56 7.89 19.83
CA ARG A 214 4.35 6.86 19.13
C ARG A 214 5.73 7.36 18.70
N VAL A 215 5.84 8.60 18.22
CA VAL A 215 7.13 9.21 17.88
C VAL A 215 8.01 9.33 19.13
N LEU A 216 7.47 9.83 20.24
CA LEU A 216 8.19 10.01 21.48
C LEU A 216 8.60 8.69 22.16
N THR A 217 7.71 7.69 22.19
CA THR A 217 8.02 6.38 22.79
C THR A 217 9.02 5.58 21.97
N GLY A 218 9.08 5.75 20.65
CA GLY A 218 10.13 5.17 19.81
C GLY A 218 11.53 5.70 20.09
N VAL A 219 11.66 6.76 20.88
CA VAL A 219 12.95 7.38 21.29
C VAL A 219 13.33 7.00 22.74
N ASP A 220 12.32 6.67 23.58
CA ASP A 220 12.52 6.42 25.04
C ASP A 220 13.14 5.04 25.34
N ASP A 221 13.17 4.11 24.39
CA ASP A 221 13.94 2.88 24.52
C ASP A 221 15.44 3.23 24.40
N SER A 222 16.19 2.99 25.46
CA SER A 222 17.60 3.34 25.71
C SER A 222 18.61 2.82 24.64
N ASP A 223 18.13 2.19 23.60
CA ASP A 223 18.92 1.68 22.49
C ASP A 223 18.95 2.70 21.35
N ARG A 224 19.93 3.62 21.38
CA ARG A 224 20.23 4.61 20.32
C ARG A 224 20.58 3.96 18.98
N THR A 225 20.61 2.64 18.92
CA THR A 225 20.92 1.82 17.75
C THR A 225 19.67 1.27 17.06
N ARG A 226 18.46 1.65 17.52
CA ARG A 226 17.24 1.07 16.98
C ARG A 226 17.04 1.45 15.52
N GLU A 227 17.01 0.43 14.68
CA GLU A 227 16.73 0.55 13.25
C GLU A 227 15.24 0.86 13.03
N ILE A 228 14.93 1.89 12.25
CA ILE A 228 13.56 2.16 11.80
C ILE A 228 13.37 1.39 10.50
N VAL A 229 12.48 0.42 10.51
CA VAL A 229 12.18 -0.43 9.35
C VAL A 229 10.75 -0.17 8.86
N TYR A 230 10.59 0.10 7.58
CA TYR A 230 9.31 0.15 6.91
C TYR A 230 9.37 -0.57 5.57
N GLY A 231 8.74 -1.69 5.46
CA GLY A 231 8.77 -2.49 4.24
C GLY A 231 8.05 -3.82 4.40
N VAL A 232 8.36 -4.73 3.52
CA VAL A 232 7.88 -6.12 3.49
C VAL A 232 9.02 -7.06 3.12
N ASP A 233 9.12 -8.18 3.81
CA ASP A 233 10.15 -9.19 3.53
C ASP A 233 9.80 -10.09 2.32
N LYS A 234 8.54 -10.16 1.96
CA LYS A 234 8.04 -11.01 0.88
C LYS A 234 7.29 -10.14 -0.15
N TYR A 235 8.05 -9.36 -0.91
CA TYR A 235 7.46 -8.41 -1.86
C TYR A 235 6.64 -9.08 -2.97
N HIS A 236 6.86 -10.37 -3.26
CA HIS A 236 6.06 -11.10 -4.22
C HIS A 236 4.56 -11.07 -3.88
N TYR A 237 4.16 -11.08 -2.60
CA TYR A 237 2.75 -10.92 -2.21
C TYR A 237 2.18 -9.54 -2.57
N VAL A 238 3.00 -8.50 -2.52
CA VAL A 238 2.58 -7.16 -2.97
C VAL A 238 2.39 -7.15 -4.47
N TYR A 239 3.32 -7.80 -5.20
CA TYR A 239 3.24 -7.94 -6.64
C TYR A 239 1.99 -8.73 -7.09
N GLU A 240 1.72 -9.89 -6.50
CA GLU A 240 0.51 -10.68 -6.74
C GLU A 240 -0.77 -9.84 -6.52
N ARG A 241 -0.81 -9.03 -5.47
CA ARG A 241 -1.96 -8.14 -5.20
C ARG A 241 -2.11 -7.02 -6.23
N MET A 242 -1.02 -6.48 -6.75
CA MET A 242 -1.09 -5.49 -7.81
C MET A 242 -1.64 -6.10 -9.10
N VAL A 243 -1.16 -7.27 -9.49
CA VAL A 243 -1.65 -8.01 -10.67
C VAL A 243 -3.14 -8.37 -10.50
N ASP A 244 -3.53 -8.88 -9.34
CA ASP A 244 -4.95 -9.18 -9.04
C ASP A 244 -5.83 -7.93 -9.14
N TYR A 245 -5.39 -6.81 -8.58
CA TYR A 245 -6.14 -5.54 -8.65
C TYR A 245 -6.34 -5.04 -10.09
N VAL A 246 -5.29 -5.15 -10.92
CA VAL A 246 -5.33 -4.66 -12.29
C VAL A 246 -6.20 -5.56 -13.16
N PHE A 247 -6.05 -6.88 -13.04
CA PHE A 247 -6.63 -7.81 -14.01
C PHE A 247 -7.89 -8.53 -13.51
N SER A 248 -8.13 -8.66 -12.21
CA SER A 248 -9.30 -9.36 -11.67
C SER A 248 -10.59 -8.53 -11.82
N ASN A 249 -11.70 -9.23 -12.00
CA ASN A 249 -13.05 -8.68 -11.81
C ASN A 249 -13.94 -9.62 -10.99
N VAL A 250 -13.33 -10.62 -10.36
CA VAL A 250 -14.01 -11.63 -9.54
C VAL A 250 -13.70 -11.35 -8.07
N PRO A 251 -14.66 -10.87 -7.28
CA PRO A 251 -14.41 -10.50 -5.88
C PRO A 251 -14.17 -11.71 -4.96
N ASP A 252 -14.71 -12.89 -5.31
CA ASP A 252 -14.51 -14.14 -4.59
C ASP A 252 -14.10 -15.25 -5.55
N ILE A 253 -12.82 -15.59 -5.52
CA ILE A 253 -12.22 -16.64 -6.34
C ILE A 253 -12.35 -18.04 -5.74
N THR A 254 -12.87 -18.18 -4.51
CA THR A 254 -12.89 -19.47 -3.80
C THR A 254 -13.66 -20.56 -4.55
N LYS A 255 -14.70 -20.20 -5.30
CA LYS A 255 -15.45 -21.13 -6.15
C LYS A 255 -14.65 -21.74 -7.31
N TYR A 256 -13.54 -21.09 -7.70
CA TYR A 256 -12.66 -21.57 -8.76
C TYR A 256 -11.50 -22.42 -8.26
N ASN A 257 -11.36 -22.58 -6.95
CA ASN A 257 -10.30 -23.37 -6.34
C ASN A 257 -10.48 -24.87 -6.67
N PRO A 258 -9.50 -25.52 -7.31
CA PRO A 258 -9.48 -26.97 -7.41
C PRO A 258 -9.44 -27.60 -6.02
N ASN A 259 -10.34 -28.54 -5.75
CA ASN A 259 -10.41 -29.23 -4.47
C ASN A 259 -10.25 -30.74 -4.66
N ALA A 260 -9.58 -31.40 -3.72
CA ALA A 260 -9.40 -32.83 -3.66
C ALA A 260 -9.87 -33.37 -2.31
N LYS A 261 -10.19 -34.67 -2.26
CA LYS A 261 -10.66 -35.30 -1.04
C LYS A 261 -9.85 -36.54 -0.71
N TRP A 262 -9.63 -36.73 0.57
CA TRP A 262 -9.06 -37.94 1.13
C TRP A 262 -10.16 -38.89 1.60
N TYR A 263 -9.99 -40.16 1.32
CA TYR A 263 -10.84 -41.27 1.82
C TYR A 263 -9.96 -42.24 2.60
N LEU A 264 -9.88 -42.03 3.92
CA LEU A 264 -8.94 -42.76 4.78
C LEU A 264 -9.61 -43.94 5.50
N LYS A 265 -8.97 -45.09 5.51
CA LYS A 265 -9.45 -46.29 6.19
C LYS A 265 -9.72 -46.07 7.68
N LYS A 266 -8.86 -45.32 8.36
CA LYS A 266 -9.00 -44.93 9.77
C LYS A 266 -10.32 -44.24 10.07
N ASN A 267 -10.90 -43.55 9.11
CA ASN A 267 -12.13 -42.78 9.27
C ASN A 267 -13.31 -43.45 8.53
N GLY A 268 -13.24 -44.76 8.28
CA GLY A 268 -14.29 -45.49 7.57
C GLY A 268 -14.52 -44.98 6.14
N TYR A 269 -13.49 -44.43 5.48
CA TYR A 269 -13.54 -43.83 4.15
C TYR A 269 -14.47 -42.61 4.03
N ALA A 270 -14.81 -41.98 5.15
CA ALA A 270 -15.52 -40.69 5.09
C ALA A 270 -14.66 -39.62 4.38
N PRO A 271 -15.24 -38.81 3.43
CA PRO A 271 -14.51 -37.82 2.69
C PRO A 271 -14.01 -36.70 3.59
N LYS A 272 -12.72 -36.33 3.45
CA LYS A 272 -12.09 -35.19 4.10
C LYS A 272 -11.43 -34.32 3.04
N ASP A 273 -11.77 -33.03 3.00
CA ASP A 273 -11.20 -32.11 2.03
C ASP A 273 -9.69 -31.94 2.26
N ALA A 274 -8.93 -31.96 1.17
CA ALA A 274 -7.54 -31.50 1.15
C ALA A 274 -7.50 -29.98 1.10
N SER A 275 -6.33 -29.40 1.38
CA SER A 275 -6.12 -27.96 1.14
C SER A 275 -6.26 -27.66 -0.35
N PRO A 276 -7.17 -26.76 -0.75
CA PRO A 276 -7.38 -26.46 -2.16
C PRO A 276 -6.19 -25.73 -2.77
N LEU A 277 -5.96 -25.93 -4.05
CA LEU A 277 -5.13 -25.01 -4.83
C LEU A 277 -5.88 -23.68 -5.00
N ARG A 278 -5.15 -22.58 -5.08
CA ARG A 278 -5.72 -21.23 -5.21
C ARG A 278 -5.08 -20.51 -6.39
N PRO A 279 -5.86 -20.19 -7.44
CA PRO A 279 -5.38 -19.28 -8.48
C PRO A 279 -5.20 -17.87 -7.88
N ASP A 280 -4.25 -17.11 -8.39
CA ASP A 280 -3.99 -15.75 -7.88
C ASP A 280 -5.05 -14.78 -8.39
N THR A 281 -5.34 -14.82 -9.69
CA THR A 281 -6.20 -13.84 -10.35
C THR A 281 -7.12 -14.51 -11.36
N ILE A 282 -8.40 -14.17 -11.31
CA ILE A 282 -9.39 -14.62 -12.31
C ILE A 282 -10.13 -13.42 -12.88
N ARG A 283 -10.21 -13.39 -14.21
CA ARG A 283 -11.06 -12.47 -14.95
C ARG A 283 -12.09 -13.21 -15.76
N ILE A 284 -13.34 -12.80 -15.64
CA ILE A 284 -14.44 -13.30 -16.48
C ILE A 284 -14.80 -12.20 -17.47
N HIS A 285 -14.70 -12.51 -18.75
CA HIS A 285 -14.99 -11.59 -19.83
C HIS A 285 -16.15 -12.14 -20.65
N PRO A 286 -17.18 -11.34 -21.00
CA PRO A 286 -18.16 -11.73 -21.98
C PRO A 286 -17.46 -11.92 -23.33
N GLU A 287 -17.76 -12.98 -24.08
CA GLU A 287 -17.17 -13.18 -25.39
C GLU A 287 -17.55 -12.04 -26.32
N PRO A 288 -16.60 -11.52 -27.10
CA PRO A 288 -16.95 -10.62 -28.20
C PRO A 288 -17.81 -11.39 -29.21
N ASN A 289 -18.87 -10.78 -29.69
CA ASN A 289 -19.67 -11.36 -30.78
C ASN A 289 -18.77 -11.44 -32.02
N PRO A 290 -18.39 -12.63 -32.52
CA PRO A 290 -17.46 -12.76 -33.64
C PRO A 290 -18.07 -12.33 -34.97
N ASP A 291 -19.42 -12.25 -35.09
CA ASP A 291 -20.08 -11.72 -36.27
C ASP A 291 -21.33 -10.89 -35.91
N PRO A 292 -21.24 -9.55 -36.03
CA PRO A 292 -22.41 -8.68 -35.79
C PRO A 292 -23.59 -8.91 -36.71
N LYS A 293 -23.45 -9.76 -37.74
CA LYS A 293 -24.53 -10.06 -38.72
C LYS A 293 -25.27 -11.35 -38.42
N THR A 294 -24.74 -12.23 -37.53
CA THR A 294 -25.41 -13.47 -37.15
C THR A 294 -26.11 -13.28 -35.80
N TYR A 295 -27.43 -13.14 -35.84
CA TYR A 295 -28.35 -13.01 -34.69
C TYR A 295 -28.47 -14.28 -33.82
N LEU A 296 -27.52 -15.24 -33.90
CA LEU A 296 -27.58 -16.53 -33.24
C LEU A 296 -26.64 -16.63 -32.03
N PHE A 297 -26.14 -15.51 -31.52
CA PHE A 297 -25.27 -15.53 -30.32
C PHE A 297 -26.11 -15.46 -29.04
N ASP A 298 -25.97 -16.49 -28.22
CA ASP A 298 -26.35 -16.43 -26.82
C ASP A 298 -25.39 -15.45 -26.13
N SER A 299 -25.86 -14.21 -25.85
CA SER A 299 -25.12 -13.12 -25.18
C SER A 299 -24.66 -13.45 -23.74
N LYS A 300 -24.79 -14.72 -23.35
CA LYS A 300 -24.49 -15.23 -22.01
C LYS A 300 -23.19 -16.01 -21.90
N THR A 301 -22.54 -16.36 -23.03
CA THR A 301 -21.26 -17.10 -22.97
C THR A 301 -20.14 -16.19 -22.52
N LYS A 302 -19.20 -16.74 -21.71
CA LYS A 302 -18.12 -16.03 -21.06
C LYS A 302 -16.81 -16.76 -21.30
N THR A 303 -15.74 -16.00 -21.34
CA THR A 303 -14.35 -16.51 -21.32
C THR A 303 -13.73 -16.25 -19.96
N ALA A 304 -13.06 -17.26 -19.40
CA ALA A 304 -12.31 -17.12 -18.16
C ALA A 304 -10.81 -16.99 -18.46
N TYR A 305 -10.18 -16.00 -17.90
CA TYR A 305 -8.73 -15.82 -17.90
C TYR A 305 -8.20 -16.09 -16.51
N VAL A 306 -7.32 -17.08 -16.37
CA VAL A 306 -6.68 -17.46 -15.11
C VAL A 306 -5.23 -16.99 -15.18
N LEU A 307 -4.91 -15.99 -14.37
CA LEU A 307 -3.60 -15.37 -14.35
C LEU A 307 -2.86 -15.76 -13.07
N ASP A 308 -1.60 -16.04 -13.18
CA ASP A 308 -0.70 -16.37 -12.06
C ASP A 308 0.47 -15.37 -12.07
N ALA A 309 0.53 -14.57 -11.04
CA ALA A 309 1.56 -13.55 -10.87
C ALA A 309 2.86 -14.20 -10.41
N LYS A 310 3.91 -14.12 -11.23
CA LYS A 310 5.22 -14.72 -10.93
C LYS A 310 6.28 -13.64 -10.78
N PHE A 311 6.62 -13.33 -9.55
CA PHE A 311 7.70 -12.38 -9.25
C PHE A 311 9.06 -13.02 -9.48
N TYR A 312 9.33 -13.40 -10.75
CA TYR A 312 10.53 -14.08 -11.20
C TYR A 312 11.44 -13.10 -11.96
N ARG A 313 12.71 -13.48 -12.13
CA ARG A 313 13.75 -12.60 -12.69
C ARG A 313 13.86 -12.61 -14.21
N TYR A 314 13.07 -13.44 -14.91
CA TYR A 314 13.16 -13.56 -16.37
C TYR A 314 13.10 -12.21 -17.09
N GLY A 315 12.20 -11.32 -16.68
CA GLY A 315 12.09 -9.98 -17.26
C GLY A 315 13.32 -9.08 -17.09
N THR A 316 14.21 -9.42 -16.15
CA THR A 316 15.48 -8.70 -15.91
C THR A 316 16.67 -9.41 -16.52
N THR A 317 16.70 -10.75 -16.50
CA THR A 317 17.87 -11.55 -16.91
C THR A 317 17.79 -12.08 -18.33
N GLY A 318 16.58 -12.32 -18.85
CA GLY A 318 16.36 -13.03 -20.12
C GLY A 318 16.71 -14.50 -20.10
N LYS A 319 17.06 -15.06 -18.95
CA LYS A 319 17.51 -16.45 -18.84
C LYS A 319 16.34 -17.40 -18.67
N GLN A 320 16.37 -18.53 -19.39
CA GLN A 320 15.31 -19.54 -19.31
C GLN A 320 15.17 -20.18 -17.91
N GLU A 321 16.26 -20.26 -17.15
CA GLU A 321 16.27 -20.77 -15.77
C GLU A 321 15.45 -19.90 -14.79
N ASP A 322 15.20 -18.65 -15.16
CA ASP A 322 14.40 -17.70 -14.38
C ASP A 322 12.91 -17.68 -14.79
N LEU A 323 12.46 -18.62 -15.64
CA LEU A 323 11.06 -18.83 -16.00
C LEU A 323 10.35 -19.71 -14.95
N PRO A 324 8.99 -19.67 -14.91
CA PRO A 324 8.20 -20.57 -14.05
C PRO A 324 8.48 -22.04 -14.36
N GLU A 325 8.72 -22.82 -13.32
CA GLU A 325 9.03 -24.25 -13.41
C GLU A 325 7.79 -25.08 -13.81
N THR A 326 8.03 -26.37 -14.17
CA THR A 326 7.01 -27.36 -14.53
C THR A 326 5.89 -27.47 -13.50
N THR A 327 6.18 -27.32 -12.21
CA THR A 327 5.19 -27.33 -11.12
C THR A 327 4.19 -26.18 -11.22
N SER A 328 4.64 -25.00 -11.63
CA SER A 328 3.78 -23.83 -11.88
C SER A 328 2.90 -24.04 -13.11
N ILE A 329 3.48 -24.60 -14.19
CA ILE A 329 2.76 -24.97 -15.40
C ILE A 329 1.64 -25.96 -15.08
N GLN A 330 1.94 -27.03 -14.31
CA GLN A 330 0.95 -28.03 -13.89
C GLN A 330 -0.19 -27.44 -13.06
N LYS A 331 0.12 -26.54 -12.13
CA LYS A 331 -0.90 -25.83 -11.33
C LYS A 331 -1.84 -25.02 -12.22
N GLN A 332 -1.28 -24.28 -13.18
CA GLN A 332 -2.06 -23.45 -14.10
C GLN A 332 -3.01 -24.28 -14.96
N ILE A 333 -2.54 -25.40 -15.51
CA ILE A 333 -3.39 -26.36 -16.24
C ILE A 333 -4.50 -26.88 -15.34
N THR A 334 -4.19 -27.24 -14.09
CA THR A 334 -5.18 -27.75 -13.12
C THR A 334 -6.28 -26.72 -12.83
N TYR A 335 -5.97 -25.42 -12.79
CA TYR A 335 -6.99 -24.38 -12.63
C TYR A 335 -7.95 -24.34 -13.83
N GLY A 336 -7.40 -24.40 -15.05
CA GLY A 336 -8.20 -24.44 -16.26
C GLY A 336 -9.08 -25.71 -16.34
N ASP A 337 -8.50 -26.90 -16.08
CA ASP A 337 -9.24 -28.15 -16.01
C ASP A 337 -10.40 -28.09 -15.01
N ASN A 338 -10.18 -27.55 -13.80
CA ASN A 338 -11.23 -27.39 -12.80
C ASN A 338 -12.39 -26.51 -13.30
N ILE A 339 -12.08 -25.41 -13.95
CA ILE A 339 -13.11 -24.50 -14.49
C ILE A 339 -13.92 -25.18 -15.58
N ILE A 340 -13.25 -25.85 -16.53
CA ILE A 340 -13.92 -26.56 -17.63
C ILE A 340 -14.76 -27.72 -17.11
N CYS A 341 -14.24 -28.55 -16.21
CA CYS A 341 -14.95 -29.75 -15.72
C CYS A 341 -16.12 -29.41 -14.78
N ASN A 342 -15.91 -28.43 -13.86
CA ASN A 342 -16.83 -28.22 -12.74
C ASN A 342 -17.70 -26.97 -12.86
N LEU A 343 -17.27 -25.93 -13.60
CA LEU A 343 -17.90 -24.63 -13.61
C LEU A 343 -18.46 -24.24 -14.98
N ARG A 344 -18.00 -24.86 -16.07
CA ARG A 344 -18.40 -24.50 -17.44
C ARG A 344 -19.90 -24.30 -17.60
N LYS A 345 -20.71 -25.28 -17.20
CA LYS A 345 -22.18 -25.21 -17.31
C LYS A 345 -22.81 -24.25 -16.31
N LYS A 346 -22.29 -24.21 -15.08
CA LYS A 346 -22.85 -23.40 -13.98
C LYS A 346 -22.65 -21.90 -14.21
N GLU A 347 -21.49 -21.53 -14.72
CA GLU A 347 -21.08 -20.13 -14.93
C GLU A 347 -21.20 -19.68 -16.39
N ASN A 348 -21.63 -20.60 -17.28
CA ASN A 348 -21.72 -20.38 -18.73
C ASN A 348 -20.38 -19.95 -19.37
N ILE A 349 -19.30 -20.66 -18.99
CA ILE A 349 -17.95 -20.43 -19.50
C ILE A 349 -17.72 -21.31 -20.72
N SER A 350 -17.44 -20.71 -21.89
CA SER A 350 -17.16 -21.44 -23.12
C SER A 350 -15.70 -21.80 -23.24
N CYS A 351 -14.82 -20.88 -22.87
CA CYS A 351 -13.38 -21.00 -23.03
C CYS A 351 -12.61 -20.57 -21.76
N VAL A 352 -11.44 -21.15 -21.57
CA VAL A 352 -10.53 -20.80 -20.47
C VAL A 352 -9.14 -20.59 -21.05
N TYR A 353 -8.48 -19.49 -20.67
CA TYR A 353 -7.09 -19.19 -21.02
C TYR A 353 -6.26 -19.02 -19.76
N ASN A 354 -5.03 -19.49 -19.83
CA ASN A 354 -4.06 -19.37 -18.75
C ASN A 354 -2.91 -18.45 -19.13
N ALA A 355 -2.42 -17.66 -18.18
CA ALA A 355 -1.24 -16.84 -18.41
C ALA A 355 -0.41 -16.63 -17.13
N PHE A 356 0.92 -16.52 -17.32
CA PHE A 356 1.84 -15.98 -16.32
C PHE A 356 2.06 -14.50 -16.57
N VAL A 357 2.09 -13.72 -15.49
CA VAL A 357 2.43 -12.30 -15.51
C VAL A 357 3.68 -12.08 -14.66
N MET A 358 4.78 -11.67 -15.27
CA MET A 358 6.08 -11.50 -14.64
C MET A 358 6.54 -10.03 -14.70
N PRO A 359 7.30 -9.56 -13.71
CA PRO A 359 7.78 -8.18 -13.69
C PRO A 359 8.96 -7.97 -14.65
N TYR A 360 9.04 -6.77 -15.22
CA TYR A 360 10.23 -6.33 -15.97
C TYR A 360 10.41 -4.81 -15.87
N ASN A 361 11.51 -4.31 -16.39
CA ASN A 361 11.83 -2.89 -16.51
C ASN A 361 11.94 -2.52 -17.99
N LYS A 362 10.97 -1.78 -18.51
CA LYS A 362 10.95 -1.42 -19.94
C LYS A 362 12.11 -0.54 -20.38
N LEU A 363 12.73 0.20 -19.47
CA LEU A 363 13.89 1.07 -19.78
C LEU A 363 15.25 0.35 -19.68
N ASN A 364 15.27 -0.83 -19.03
CA ASN A 364 16.48 -1.63 -18.88
C ASN A 364 16.13 -3.12 -18.83
N ASN A 365 16.07 -3.76 -19.99
CA ASN A 365 15.78 -5.19 -20.14
C ASN A 365 16.61 -5.80 -21.26
N PRO A 366 16.87 -7.13 -21.24
CA PRO A 366 17.70 -7.80 -22.23
C PRO A 366 17.03 -8.00 -23.59
N PHE A 367 15.73 -7.68 -23.71
CA PHE A 367 14.93 -7.96 -24.91
C PHE A 367 14.77 -6.74 -25.82
N GLY A 368 15.03 -5.53 -25.31
CA GLY A 368 14.74 -4.28 -26.02
C GLY A 368 13.25 -3.96 -26.09
N TYR A 369 12.42 -4.49 -25.18
CA TYR A 369 11.00 -4.18 -25.10
C TYR A 369 10.76 -2.83 -24.45
N GLU A 370 9.77 -2.08 -24.97
CA GLU A 370 9.47 -0.72 -24.53
C GLU A 370 8.01 -0.53 -24.05
N ALA A 371 7.13 -1.50 -24.28
CA ALA A 371 5.74 -1.37 -23.89
C ALA A 371 5.51 -1.68 -22.41
N ASP A 372 4.42 -1.18 -21.84
CA ASP A 372 4.06 -1.43 -20.44
C ASP A 372 3.68 -2.89 -20.19
N LEU A 373 3.14 -3.58 -21.19
CA LEU A 373 2.82 -5.01 -21.17
C LEU A 373 3.32 -5.66 -22.46
N GLU A 374 4.09 -6.75 -22.36
CA GLU A 374 4.67 -7.47 -23.50
C GLU A 374 4.34 -8.96 -23.42
N TYR A 375 3.90 -9.52 -24.55
CA TYR A 375 3.80 -10.97 -24.74
C TYR A 375 5.16 -11.56 -25.13
N VAL A 376 5.63 -12.57 -24.39
CA VAL A 376 6.97 -13.13 -24.60
C VAL A 376 6.98 -14.59 -25.04
N GLY A 377 5.82 -15.20 -25.17
CA GLY A 377 5.70 -16.59 -25.60
C GLY A 377 4.70 -17.37 -24.77
N TYR A 378 4.79 -18.67 -24.84
CA TYR A 378 3.93 -19.58 -24.10
C TYR A 378 4.66 -20.83 -23.64
N SER A 379 4.08 -21.55 -22.68
CA SER A 379 4.49 -22.91 -22.31
C SER A 379 3.37 -23.92 -22.55
N GLU A 380 3.77 -25.15 -22.87
CA GLU A 380 2.87 -26.31 -23.04
C GLU A 380 3.38 -27.50 -22.24
N ALA A 381 2.47 -28.36 -21.83
CA ALA A 381 2.78 -29.61 -21.13
C ALA A 381 3.01 -30.73 -22.15
N ASN A 382 4.21 -31.24 -22.27
CA ASN A 382 4.58 -32.31 -23.23
C ASN A 382 4.00 -33.70 -22.87
N TRP A 383 3.42 -33.83 -21.68
CA TRP A 383 2.77 -35.08 -21.23
C TRP A 383 1.28 -35.14 -21.58
N ARG A 384 0.72 -34.12 -22.19
CA ARG A 384 -0.68 -34.07 -22.64
C ARG A 384 -0.76 -34.19 -24.14
N ASN A 385 -1.69 -35.00 -24.62
CA ASN A 385 -1.98 -35.15 -26.04
C ASN A 385 -3.15 -34.27 -26.51
N ASP A 386 -3.91 -33.67 -25.57
CA ASP A 386 -5.03 -32.78 -25.85
C ASP A 386 -4.57 -31.34 -25.79
N VAL A 387 -4.63 -30.64 -26.90
CA VAL A 387 -4.36 -29.21 -26.97
C VAL A 387 -5.66 -28.45 -26.77
N LEU A 388 -5.92 -28.05 -25.51
CA LEU A 388 -7.06 -27.22 -25.14
C LEU A 388 -6.57 -25.78 -24.91
N SER A 389 -7.46 -24.80 -25.00
CA SER A 389 -7.12 -23.39 -24.84
C SER A 389 -6.38 -23.06 -23.53
N HIS A 390 -6.69 -23.77 -22.45
CA HIS A 390 -6.06 -23.57 -21.15
C HIS A 390 -4.80 -24.41 -20.91
N THR A 391 -4.44 -25.35 -21.81
CA THR A 391 -3.19 -26.12 -21.69
C THR A 391 -1.99 -25.39 -22.26
N ARG A 392 -2.22 -24.39 -23.10
CA ARG A 392 -1.23 -23.40 -23.52
C ARG A 392 -1.27 -22.23 -22.57
N ILE A 393 -0.17 -21.97 -21.87
CA ILE A 393 -0.07 -20.93 -20.85
C ILE A 393 0.75 -19.79 -21.43
N CYS A 394 0.12 -18.67 -21.74
CA CYS A 394 0.78 -17.48 -22.24
C CYS A 394 1.70 -16.86 -21.19
N ALA A 395 2.80 -16.23 -21.61
CA ALA A 395 3.72 -15.54 -20.73
C ALA A 395 3.78 -14.06 -21.09
N PHE A 396 3.60 -13.20 -20.10
CA PHE A 396 3.64 -11.76 -20.22
C PHE A 396 4.66 -11.14 -19.28
N LEU A 397 5.27 -10.05 -19.73
CA LEU A 397 6.07 -9.15 -18.91
C LEU A 397 5.29 -7.84 -18.71
N ILE A 398 5.19 -7.35 -17.46
CA ILE A 398 4.60 -6.07 -17.15
C ILE A 398 5.63 -5.14 -16.49
N ASP A 399 5.71 -3.88 -16.97
CA ASP A 399 6.61 -2.90 -16.38
C ASP A 399 6.24 -2.61 -14.94
N THR A 400 7.16 -2.87 -14.01
CA THR A 400 6.89 -2.74 -12.57
C THR A 400 6.53 -1.33 -12.16
N LYS A 401 7.14 -0.31 -12.81
CA LYS A 401 6.83 1.10 -12.53
C LYS A 401 5.45 1.48 -13.03
N HIS A 402 5.06 0.99 -14.20
CA HIS A 402 3.70 1.14 -14.73
C HIS A 402 2.68 0.46 -13.82
N LEU A 403 2.89 -0.80 -13.44
CA LEU A 403 1.99 -1.55 -12.55
C LEU A 403 1.75 -0.83 -11.22
N ILE A 404 2.80 -0.28 -10.61
CA ILE A 404 2.72 0.55 -9.38
C ILE A 404 1.91 1.83 -9.63
N SER A 405 2.06 2.48 -10.78
CA SER A 405 1.31 3.66 -11.15
C SER A 405 -0.18 3.36 -11.29
N VAL A 406 -0.53 2.30 -12.02
CA VAL A 406 -1.92 1.83 -12.21
C VAL A 406 -2.56 1.46 -10.87
N TRP A 407 -1.85 0.72 -10.01
CA TRP A 407 -2.30 0.39 -8.66
C TRP A 407 -2.65 1.63 -7.83
N SER A 408 -1.88 2.70 -7.96
CA SER A 408 -2.08 3.94 -7.20
C SER A 408 -3.20 4.83 -7.75
N GLN A 409 -3.45 4.78 -9.07
CA GLN A 409 -4.39 5.64 -9.79
C GLN A 409 -5.73 4.96 -10.12
N GLY A 410 -5.74 3.63 -10.26
CA GLY A 410 -6.96 2.85 -10.50
C GLY A 410 -7.42 2.77 -11.95
N ASN A 411 -6.59 3.13 -12.94
CA ASN A 411 -6.92 3.03 -14.37
C ASN A 411 -6.15 1.86 -15.02
N CYS A 412 -6.86 0.76 -15.31
CA CYS A 412 -6.29 -0.48 -15.84
C CYS A 412 -6.95 -0.97 -17.14
N THR A 413 -7.83 -0.20 -17.76
CA THR A 413 -8.64 -0.65 -18.91
C THR A 413 -7.80 -1.02 -20.14
N GLU A 414 -6.74 -0.26 -20.41
CA GLU A 414 -5.85 -0.49 -21.55
C GLU A 414 -5.03 -1.77 -21.38
N ASP A 415 -4.51 -2.01 -20.20
CA ASP A 415 -3.73 -3.23 -19.89
C ASP A 415 -4.57 -4.49 -20.03
N ILE A 416 -5.82 -4.42 -19.57
CA ILE A 416 -6.78 -5.52 -19.68
C ILE A 416 -7.10 -5.82 -21.15
N ALA A 417 -7.38 -4.79 -21.94
CA ALA A 417 -7.69 -4.94 -23.36
C ALA A 417 -6.51 -5.54 -24.12
N LYS A 418 -5.28 -5.05 -23.84
CA LYS A 418 -4.07 -5.56 -24.47
C LYS A 418 -3.79 -7.02 -24.10
N LEU A 419 -3.94 -7.41 -22.83
CA LEU A 419 -3.77 -8.80 -22.37
C LEU A 419 -4.73 -9.74 -23.11
N ILE A 420 -6.02 -9.39 -23.20
CA ILE A 420 -7.05 -10.21 -23.86
C ILE A 420 -6.74 -10.37 -25.36
N ASP A 421 -6.38 -9.27 -26.04
CA ASP A 421 -6.05 -9.26 -27.46
C ASP A 421 -4.82 -10.13 -27.76
N GLU A 422 -3.75 -10.00 -26.99
CA GLU A 422 -2.53 -10.78 -27.19
C GLU A 422 -2.73 -12.27 -26.87
N ILE A 423 -3.54 -12.63 -25.87
CA ILE A 423 -3.91 -14.04 -25.62
C ILE A 423 -4.71 -14.59 -26.81
N GLY A 424 -5.66 -13.84 -27.35
CA GLY A 424 -6.41 -14.24 -28.55
C GLY A 424 -5.50 -14.54 -29.73
N LYS A 425 -4.59 -13.62 -30.04
CA LYS A 425 -3.58 -13.80 -31.12
C LYS A 425 -2.63 -14.98 -30.88
N ALA A 426 -2.25 -15.24 -29.63
CA ALA A 426 -1.33 -16.34 -29.29
C ALA A 426 -1.97 -17.72 -29.46
N VAL A 427 -3.26 -17.82 -29.29
CA VAL A 427 -4.00 -19.10 -29.43
C VAL A 427 -4.33 -19.42 -30.90
N GLU A 428 -4.44 -18.40 -31.74
CA GLU A 428 -4.65 -18.56 -33.17
C GLU A 428 -3.37 -18.96 -33.94
N ARG A 429 -2.19 -18.81 -33.33
CA ARG A 429 -0.87 -19.23 -33.83
C ARG A 429 -0.56 -20.66 -33.46
#